data_f6b143ebc156de74bdca614b9079b687
#
_entry.id   f6b143ebc156de74bdca614b9079b687
#
_cell.length_a   1.000
_cell.length_b   1.000
_cell.length_c   1.000
_cell.angle_alpha   90.00
_cell.angle_beta   90.00
_cell.angle_gamma   90.00
#
_symmetry.space_group_name_H-M   'P 1'
#
loop_
_entity.id
_entity.type
_entity.pdbx_description
1 polymer ?
#
loop_
_entity_poly.entity_id
_entity_poly.type
_entity_poly.pdbx_seq_one_letter_code
_entity_poly.pdbx_strand_id
1 'polypeptide(L)'
;LRSRGLGDVYKRQAIDLLGDENFLVMNSDIFHKIDIKNLPKEIDAAHLIGVPNPSHNQEGDFCIKDNNKVAIDEFNDLTWSGISIINPIIFKEKNFSSGSFNIWDTVLPNYLNNGNVSAHESNDLWIDVGTHERLKLANSLYNDQN
;
A
#
# COMPACT_ATOMS: atom_id res chain seq x y z
N LEU A 1 -14.74 2.96 15.13
CA LEU A 1 -15.33 3.34 13.82
C LEU A 1 -14.19 3.60 12.83
N ARG A 2 -13.92 2.61 12.00
CA ARG A 2 -13.04 2.81 10.84
C ARG A 2 -13.78 3.75 9.88
N SER A 3 -13.22 4.92 9.60
CA SER A 3 -13.74 5.86 8.58
C SER A 3 -13.47 5.29 7.17
N ARG A 4 -14.20 4.24 6.80
CA ARG A 4 -14.01 3.51 5.53
C ARG A 4 -14.71 4.14 4.32
N GLY A 5 -15.31 5.31 4.41
CA GLY A 5 -16.16 5.81 3.33
C GLY A 5 -15.70 7.11 2.65
N LEU A 6 -15.09 8.02 3.38
CA LEU A 6 -14.75 9.34 2.83
C LEU A 6 -13.43 9.34 2.04
N GLY A 7 -12.42 8.59 2.49
CA GLY A 7 -11.13 8.50 1.79
C GLY A 7 -11.23 7.94 0.37
N ASP A 8 -12.15 7.02 0.14
CA ASP A 8 -12.28 6.32 -1.14
C ASP A 8 -12.99 7.17 -2.21
N VAL A 9 -13.92 8.02 -1.81
CA VAL A 9 -14.57 8.98 -2.73
C VAL A 9 -13.57 10.03 -3.21
N TYR A 10 -12.71 10.53 -2.31
CA TYR A 10 -11.67 11.50 -2.66
C TYR A 10 -10.57 10.90 -3.54
N LYS A 11 -10.18 9.64 -3.31
CA LYS A 11 -9.22 8.93 -4.17
C LYS A 11 -9.71 8.86 -5.60
N ARG A 12 -11.00 8.57 -5.82
CA ARG A 12 -11.59 8.53 -7.17
C ARG A 12 -11.59 9.90 -7.86
N GLN A 13 -11.89 10.97 -7.13
CA GLN A 13 -11.85 12.34 -7.69
C GLN A 13 -10.42 12.77 -8.05
N ALA A 14 -9.42 12.26 -7.34
CA ALA A 14 -8.02 12.54 -7.63
C ALA A 14 -7.54 11.87 -8.93
N ILE A 15 -8.13 10.74 -9.36
CA ILE A 15 -7.70 10.01 -10.56
C ILE A 15 -7.76 10.90 -11.80
N ASP A 16 -8.81 11.69 -11.97
CA ASP A 16 -8.96 12.60 -13.11
C ASP A 16 -7.88 13.71 -13.13
N LEU A 17 -7.28 14.00 -11.97
CA LEU A 17 -6.23 15.00 -11.81
C LEU A 17 -4.82 14.42 -11.96
N LEU A 18 -4.65 13.11 -11.74
CA LEU A 18 -3.34 12.44 -11.74
C LEU A 18 -2.82 12.12 -13.14
N GLY A 19 -3.67 12.18 -14.16
CA GLY A 19 -3.29 11.90 -15.55
C GLY A 19 -3.02 10.43 -15.83
N ASP A 20 -2.13 10.16 -16.79
CA ASP A 20 -1.84 8.82 -17.30
C ASP A 20 -0.53 8.23 -16.78
N GLU A 21 0.21 8.96 -15.97
CA GLU A 21 1.48 8.50 -15.42
C GLU A 21 1.31 7.71 -14.12
N ASN A 22 2.25 6.80 -13.84
CA ASN A 22 2.30 6.11 -12.56
C ASN A 22 2.44 7.11 -11.41
N PHE A 23 1.72 6.88 -10.33
CA PHE A 23 1.72 7.78 -9.18
C PHE A 23 1.92 7.04 -7.86
N LEU A 24 2.49 7.76 -6.89
CA LEU A 24 2.68 7.28 -5.53
C LEU A 24 1.38 7.41 -4.73
N VAL A 25 0.98 6.34 -4.08
CA VAL A 25 -0.05 6.34 -3.04
C VAL A 25 0.62 6.04 -1.72
N MET A 26 0.31 6.86 -0.72
CA MET A 26 0.82 6.66 0.63
C MET A 26 -0.28 6.92 1.66
N ASN A 27 -0.39 6.03 2.65
CA ASN A 27 -1.31 6.21 3.76
C ASN A 27 -0.85 7.38 4.63
N SER A 28 -1.82 8.12 5.19
CA SER A 28 -1.53 9.30 6.02
C SER A 28 -1.23 8.98 7.49
N ASP A 29 -1.43 7.73 7.90
CA ASP A 29 -1.26 7.22 9.25
C ASP A 29 -0.06 6.28 9.40
N ILE A 30 1.01 6.57 8.67
CA ILE A 30 2.29 5.87 8.76
C ILE A 30 3.43 6.84 9.07
N PHE A 31 4.38 6.38 9.90
CA PHE A 31 5.65 7.02 10.15
C PHE A 31 6.76 6.10 9.63
N HIS A 32 7.61 6.58 8.70
CA HIS A 32 8.58 5.71 8.04
C HIS A 32 9.86 6.43 7.62
N LYS A 33 10.90 5.61 7.36
CA LYS A 33 12.16 6.00 6.71
C LYS A 33 12.41 5.27 5.39
N ILE A 34 11.40 4.57 4.87
CA ILE A 34 11.47 3.85 3.61
C ILE A 34 11.91 4.79 2.50
N ASP A 35 12.92 4.38 1.72
CA ASP A 35 13.40 5.15 0.58
C ASP A 35 12.44 5.05 -0.60
N ILE A 36 11.64 6.10 -0.79
CA ILE A 36 10.68 6.21 -1.89
C ILE A 36 11.29 6.73 -3.19
N LYS A 37 12.56 7.16 -3.20
CA LYS A 37 13.20 7.75 -4.39
C LYS A 37 13.62 6.71 -5.42
N ASN A 38 13.89 5.49 -4.95
CA ASN A 38 14.37 4.37 -5.76
C ASN A 38 13.26 3.37 -6.15
N LEU A 39 12.00 3.77 -6.04
CA LEU A 39 10.88 2.95 -6.46
C LEU A 39 10.87 2.77 -7.99
N PRO A 40 10.39 1.61 -8.50
CA PRO A 40 10.34 1.35 -9.93
C PRO A 40 9.42 2.36 -10.63
N LYS A 41 9.90 2.89 -11.75
CA LYS A 41 9.12 3.83 -12.57
C LYS A 41 8.20 3.11 -13.54
N GLU A 42 8.61 1.94 -14.01
CA GLU A 42 7.83 1.09 -14.92
C GLU A 42 7.23 -0.07 -14.14
N ILE A 43 5.93 -0.16 -14.15
CA ILE A 43 5.14 -1.19 -13.48
C ILE A 43 3.95 -1.59 -14.34
N ASP A 44 3.49 -2.83 -14.22
CA ASP A 44 2.31 -3.30 -14.97
C ASP A 44 1.02 -2.67 -14.42
N ALA A 45 0.65 -2.97 -13.18
CA ALA A 45 -0.55 -2.45 -12.53
C ALA A 45 -0.24 -1.74 -11.20
N ALA A 46 0.51 -2.38 -10.33
CA ALA A 46 0.93 -1.83 -9.04
C ALA A 46 2.27 -2.39 -8.59
N HIS A 47 2.97 -1.59 -7.78
CA HIS A 47 4.15 -2.03 -7.03
C HIS A 47 3.96 -1.67 -5.56
N LEU A 48 4.01 -2.68 -4.69
CA LEU A 48 3.77 -2.55 -3.26
C LEU A 48 5.08 -2.55 -2.49
N ILE A 49 5.12 -1.85 -1.37
CA ILE A 49 6.20 -2.02 -0.40
C ILE A 49 5.66 -2.81 0.78
N GLY A 50 6.28 -3.98 1.02
CA GLY A 50 6.03 -4.80 2.18
C GLY A 50 7.00 -4.49 3.31
N VAL A 51 6.54 -4.68 4.54
CA VAL A 51 7.37 -4.66 5.74
C VAL A 51 7.18 -5.97 6.50
N PRO A 52 8.15 -6.42 7.31
CA PRO A 52 7.96 -7.58 8.18
C PRO A 52 6.70 -7.43 9.03
N ASN A 53 5.98 -8.52 9.25
CA ASN A 53 4.71 -8.49 9.97
C ASN A 53 4.87 -7.91 11.37
N PRO A 54 4.20 -6.80 11.69
CA PRO A 54 4.20 -6.23 13.02
C PRO A 54 3.34 -7.09 13.98
N SER A 55 3.54 -6.93 15.28
CA SER A 55 2.85 -7.72 16.30
C SER A 55 1.32 -7.66 16.23
N HIS A 56 0.76 -6.61 15.64
CA HIS A 56 -0.68 -6.42 15.48
C HIS A 56 -1.24 -6.94 14.14
N ASN A 57 -0.38 -7.43 13.22
CA ASN A 57 -0.75 -8.08 11.96
C ASN A 57 0.18 -9.27 11.69
N GLN A 58 0.10 -10.29 12.54
CA GLN A 58 0.98 -11.46 12.45
C GLN A 58 0.66 -12.37 11.25
N GLU A 59 -0.55 -12.32 10.73
CA GLU A 59 -0.98 -13.09 9.57
C GLU A 59 -0.47 -12.51 8.26
N GLY A 60 -0.05 -11.25 8.28
CA GLY A 60 0.42 -10.54 7.09
C GLY A 60 -0.68 -10.28 6.07
N ASP A 61 -0.30 -9.60 5.00
CA ASP A 61 -1.23 -9.25 3.93
C ASP A 61 -0.89 -10.00 2.62
N PHE A 62 0.40 -10.28 2.38
CA PHE A 62 0.88 -10.93 1.17
C PHE A 62 2.27 -11.54 1.35
N CYS A 63 2.69 -12.32 0.35
CA CYS A 63 4.06 -12.79 0.19
C CYS A 63 4.59 -12.43 -1.20
N ILE A 64 5.93 -12.46 -1.35
CA ILE A 64 6.61 -12.21 -2.62
C ILE A 64 7.06 -13.55 -3.19
N LYS A 65 6.66 -13.84 -4.41
CA LYS A 65 7.08 -15.02 -5.18
C LYS A 65 8.19 -14.64 -6.16
N ASP A 66 8.59 -15.61 -6.98
CA ASP A 66 9.58 -15.40 -8.03
C ASP A 66 9.26 -14.17 -8.89
N ASN A 67 10.32 -13.51 -9.38
CA ASN A 67 10.23 -12.28 -10.17
C ASN A 67 9.54 -11.11 -9.45
N ASN A 68 9.62 -11.06 -8.12
CA ASN A 68 9.02 -10.01 -7.28
C ASN A 68 7.48 -9.91 -7.40
N LYS A 69 6.80 -10.98 -7.79
CA LYS A 69 5.34 -10.98 -7.93
C LYS A 69 4.66 -11.19 -6.58
N VAL A 70 3.59 -10.43 -6.34
CA VAL A 70 2.78 -10.52 -5.14
C VAL A 70 1.83 -11.70 -5.23
N ALA A 71 1.71 -12.46 -4.15
CA ALA A 71 0.69 -13.48 -3.95
C ALA A 71 0.07 -13.35 -2.55
N ILE A 72 -1.16 -13.82 -2.42
CA ILE A 72 -1.85 -13.96 -1.14
C ILE A 72 -2.02 -15.45 -0.92
N ASP A 73 -1.38 -15.97 0.09
CA ASP A 73 -1.37 -17.38 0.45
C ASP A 73 -1.99 -17.60 1.84
N GLU A 74 -1.98 -18.84 2.29
CA GLU A 74 -2.35 -19.20 3.66
C GLU A 74 -1.39 -18.57 4.69
N PHE A 75 -0.11 -18.41 4.31
CA PHE A 75 0.92 -17.77 5.14
C PHE A 75 1.55 -16.61 4.38
N ASN A 76 1.29 -15.40 4.86
CA ASN A 76 1.86 -14.18 4.32
C ASN A 76 2.91 -13.65 5.30
N ASP A 77 4.10 -13.40 4.83
CA ASP A 77 5.24 -12.95 5.64
C ASP A 77 5.44 -11.44 5.64
N LEU A 78 4.65 -10.72 4.86
CA LEU A 78 4.73 -9.28 4.72
C LEU A 78 3.39 -8.59 4.97
N THR A 79 3.47 -7.46 5.66
CA THR A 79 2.38 -6.48 5.81
C THR A 79 2.58 -5.37 4.78
N TRP A 80 1.50 -4.96 4.10
CA TRP A 80 1.56 -3.80 3.24
C TRP A 80 1.85 -2.53 4.04
N SER A 81 2.92 -1.84 3.69
CA SER A 81 3.37 -0.64 4.41
C SER A 81 2.42 0.56 4.27
N GLY A 82 1.44 0.49 3.40
CA GLY A 82 0.61 1.64 3.04
C GLY A 82 1.25 2.51 1.94
N ILE A 83 2.38 2.08 1.35
CA ILE A 83 3.07 2.78 0.27
C ILE A 83 3.02 1.92 -0.99
N SER A 84 2.65 2.53 -2.12
CA SER A 84 2.55 1.83 -3.41
C SER A 84 2.77 2.79 -4.57
N ILE A 85 3.31 2.28 -5.67
CA ILE A 85 3.21 2.92 -6.99
C ILE A 85 2.04 2.29 -7.72
N ILE A 86 1.18 3.09 -8.30
CA ILE A 86 -0.03 2.66 -8.99
C ILE A 86 -0.02 3.15 -10.43
N ASN A 87 -0.29 2.24 -11.37
CA ASN A 87 -0.56 2.58 -12.74
C ASN A 87 -2.05 2.95 -12.89
N PRO A 88 -2.40 4.12 -13.43
CA PRO A 88 -3.80 4.54 -13.57
C PRO A 88 -4.66 3.58 -14.41
N ILE A 89 -4.05 2.67 -15.18
CA ILE A 89 -4.77 1.67 -15.97
C ILE A 89 -5.74 0.83 -15.10
N ILE A 90 -5.39 0.57 -13.84
CA ILE A 90 -6.24 -0.21 -12.92
C ILE A 90 -7.62 0.42 -12.69
N PHE A 91 -7.76 1.71 -12.93
CA PHE A 91 -9.00 2.46 -12.77
C PHE A 91 -9.78 2.61 -14.08
N LYS A 92 -9.13 2.43 -15.24
CA LYS A 92 -9.74 2.59 -16.57
C LYS A 92 -10.57 1.38 -16.98
N GLU A 93 -10.19 0.18 -16.53
CA GLU A 93 -10.78 -1.08 -16.99
C GLU A 93 -12.10 -1.44 -16.30
N LYS A 94 -12.50 -0.74 -15.26
CA LYS A 94 -13.76 -1.01 -14.54
C LYS A 94 -14.61 0.23 -14.40
N ASN A 95 -15.88 0.10 -14.81
CA ASN A 95 -16.96 1.00 -14.36
C ASN A 95 -17.17 0.77 -12.86
N PHE A 96 -16.41 1.47 -12.03
CA PHE A 96 -16.63 1.48 -10.59
C PHE A 96 -17.97 2.18 -10.33
N SER A 97 -19.02 1.40 -10.10
CA SER A 97 -20.31 1.92 -9.64
C SER A 97 -20.09 2.66 -8.31
N SER A 98 -20.89 3.70 -8.09
CA SER A 98 -20.87 4.52 -6.89
C SER A 98 -20.98 3.68 -5.61
N GLY A 99 -19.87 3.43 -4.94
CA GLY A 99 -19.77 2.63 -3.72
C GLY A 99 -18.41 2.78 -3.06
N SER A 100 -18.24 2.19 -1.91
CA SER A 100 -16.96 2.10 -1.20
C SER A 100 -15.91 1.44 -2.10
N PHE A 101 -14.85 2.17 -2.41
CA PHE A 101 -13.77 1.76 -3.26
C PHE A 101 -12.56 1.38 -2.41
N ASN A 102 -12.29 0.09 -2.29
CA ASN A 102 -11.09 -0.41 -1.65
C ASN A 102 -10.16 -1.00 -2.72
N ILE A 103 -9.00 -0.37 -2.92
CA ILE A 103 -8.02 -0.83 -3.90
C ILE A 103 -7.67 -2.30 -3.63
N TRP A 104 -7.45 -2.67 -2.39
CA TRP A 104 -7.03 -3.99 -1.98
C TRP A 104 -8.08 -5.07 -2.23
N ASP A 105 -9.33 -4.80 -1.87
CA ASP A 105 -10.41 -5.80 -1.97
C ASP A 105 -11.11 -5.80 -3.33
N THR A 106 -11.09 -4.65 -4.03
CA THR A 106 -11.93 -4.46 -5.22
C THR A 106 -11.13 -4.49 -6.52
N VAL A 107 -9.91 -3.94 -6.52
CA VAL A 107 -9.13 -3.71 -7.73
C VAL A 107 -8.00 -4.71 -7.87
N LEU A 108 -7.14 -4.80 -6.87
CA LEU A 108 -5.93 -5.60 -6.92
C LEU A 108 -6.15 -7.10 -7.16
N PRO A 109 -7.23 -7.77 -6.69
CA PRO A 109 -7.38 -9.22 -6.88
C PRO A 109 -7.27 -9.67 -8.34
N ASN A 110 -7.82 -8.90 -9.28
CA ASN A 110 -7.73 -9.27 -10.71
C ASN A 110 -6.30 -9.17 -11.24
N TYR A 111 -5.55 -8.17 -10.80
CA TYR A 111 -4.18 -7.94 -11.22
C TYR A 111 -3.19 -8.88 -10.53
N LEU A 112 -3.47 -9.27 -9.28
CA LEU A 112 -2.73 -10.30 -8.55
C LEU A 112 -2.81 -11.65 -9.29
N ASN A 113 -4.02 -12.07 -9.65
CA ASN A 113 -4.24 -13.33 -10.36
C ASN A 113 -3.53 -13.38 -11.73
N ASN A 114 -3.33 -12.23 -12.36
CA ASN A 114 -2.62 -12.11 -13.64
C ASN A 114 -1.10 -11.88 -13.46
N GLY A 115 -0.59 -11.81 -12.22
CA GLY A 115 0.81 -11.55 -11.94
C GLY A 115 1.27 -10.13 -12.28
N ASN A 116 0.37 -9.16 -12.33
CA ASN A 116 0.66 -7.77 -12.70
C ASN A 116 0.92 -6.86 -11.51
N VAL A 117 0.97 -7.41 -10.30
CA VAL A 117 1.36 -6.71 -9.08
C VAL A 117 2.71 -7.21 -8.64
N SER A 118 3.65 -6.30 -8.47
CA SER A 118 4.98 -6.58 -7.94
C SER A 118 5.16 -5.96 -6.55
N ALA A 119 6.17 -6.42 -5.82
CA ALA A 119 6.55 -5.82 -4.54
C ALA A 119 8.03 -5.99 -4.25
N HIS A 120 8.50 -5.24 -3.27
CA HIS A 120 9.75 -5.52 -2.56
C HIS A 120 9.55 -5.36 -1.05
N GLU A 121 10.39 -6.03 -0.29
CA GLU A 121 10.45 -5.89 1.16
C GLU A 121 11.35 -4.70 1.53
N SER A 122 10.91 -3.89 2.50
CA SER A 122 11.74 -2.90 3.19
C SER A 122 11.87 -3.25 4.67
N ASN A 123 13.10 -3.25 5.14
CA ASN A 123 13.44 -3.40 6.56
C ASN A 123 13.72 -2.05 7.24
N ASP A 124 13.42 -0.94 6.58
CA ASP A 124 13.53 0.39 7.15
C ASP A 124 12.52 0.63 8.26
N LEU A 125 12.78 1.64 9.08
CA LEU A 125 11.85 2.03 10.13
C LEU A 125 10.47 2.32 9.53
N TRP A 126 9.48 1.61 10.04
CA TRP A 126 8.06 1.80 9.68
C TRP A 126 7.16 1.55 10.88
N ILE A 127 6.20 2.43 11.10
CA ILE A 127 5.19 2.34 12.16
C ILE A 127 3.86 2.82 11.61
N ASP A 128 2.83 2.00 11.71
CA ASP A 128 1.44 2.41 11.59
C ASP A 128 1.03 3.14 12.87
N VAL A 129 0.70 4.43 12.77
CA VAL A 129 0.37 5.28 13.92
C VAL A 129 -1.14 5.34 14.22
N GLY A 130 -1.90 4.35 13.79
CA GLY A 130 -3.36 4.25 13.97
C GLY A 130 -3.83 4.10 15.43
N THR A 131 -2.92 4.02 16.43
CA THR A 131 -3.24 4.03 17.86
C THR A 131 -2.41 5.04 18.61
N HIS A 132 -2.91 5.51 19.78
CA HIS A 132 -2.17 6.45 20.62
C HIS A 132 -0.82 5.88 21.11
N GLU A 133 -0.73 4.57 21.32
CA GLU A 133 0.50 3.91 21.77
C GLU A 133 1.54 3.92 20.66
N ARG A 134 1.15 3.57 19.43
CA ARG A 134 2.03 3.58 18.26
C ARG A 134 2.45 5.01 17.89
N LEU A 135 1.55 5.99 18.03
CA LEU A 135 1.89 7.40 17.86
C LEU A 135 2.93 7.88 18.89
N LYS A 136 2.81 7.46 20.17
CA LYS A 136 3.82 7.78 21.19
C LYS A 136 5.17 7.16 20.86
N LEU A 137 5.18 5.90 20.40
CA LEU A 137 6.40 5.23 19.96
C LEU A 137 7.05 5.98 18.79
N ALA A 138 6.29 6.37 17.76
CA ALA A 138 6.81 7.14 16.65
C ALA A 138 7.42 8.48 17.09
N ASN A 139 6.76 9.19 18.02
CA ASN A 139 7.27 10.44 18.58
C ASN A 139 8.58 10.24 19.38
N SER A 140 8.71 9.17 20.16
CA SER A 140 9.97 8.90 20.87
C SER A 140 11.12 8.66 19.91
N LEU A 141 10.90 7.84 18.88
CA LEU A 141 11.92 7.56 17.86
C LEU A 141 12.31 8.79 17.02
N TYR A 142 11.38 9.70 16.80
CA TYR A 142 11.67 10.97 16.15
C TYR A 142 12.55 11.88 17.01
N ASN A 143 12.25 11.97 18.30
CA ASN A 143 12.98 12.84 19.24
C ASN A 143 14.39 12.32 19.57
N ASP A 144 14.59 11.00 19.60
CA ASP A 144 15.90 10.39 19.86
C ASP A 144 16.91 10.58 18.72
N GLN A 145 16.47 11.13 17.60
CA GLN A 145 17.30 11.35 16.39
C GLN A 145 17.64 12.83 16.15
N ASN A 146 17.12 13.74 16.94
CA ASN A 146 17.40 15.16 16.92
C ASN A 146 18.10 15.61 18.21
#